data_4577d9e78bb09443a8f44ed31794582c
#
_entry.id   4577d9e78bb09443a8f44ed31794582c
#
_cell.length_a   1.000
_cell.length_b   1.000
_cell.length_c   1.000
_cell.angle_alpha   90.00
_cell.angle_beta   90.00
_cell.angle_gamma   90.00
#
_symmetry.space_group_name_H-M   'P 1'
#
loop_
_entity.id
_entity.type
_entity.pdbx_description
1 polymer ?
#
loop_
_entity_poly.entity_id
_entity_poly.type
_entity_poly.pdbx_seq_one_letter_code
_entity_poly.pdbx_strand_id
1 'polypeptide(L)'
;VAVPFLIMVIYLIYALHSYSNAYKAIVNNMTVANNYNLNFKEEMDESLYKLVVGSVTFETVGEEEGLQNPYGMIEDLRSEFGKLMRITTDGESRAWLQILMRNIDTLEDRVDDIRTNLEAENSYDMNIEMLDNNIYIMTELVQDNIQSYIYYQTKSIEHLTQQLNDRVHTFTLFCGVLLALLVVMVIVLTMMIVAGIIKPIQELSQVTRQISQGDFSARARTDTHDEVAQLADSVNSMTESLEELVGKIKEDERKMRHADLRLLQEQINPHFLYNTLD
;
A
#
# COMPACT_ATOMS: atom_id res chain seq x y z
N VAL A 1 -13.35 -10.71 -1.78
CA VAL A 1 -12.83 -9.35 -1.56
C VAL A 1 -11.55 -9.36 -0.73
N ALA A 2 -11.42 -10.18 0.33
CA ALA A 2 -10.23 -10.22 1.18
C ALA A 2 -8.96 -10.69 0.45
N VAL A 3 -9.06 -11.69 -0.44
CA VAL A 3 -7.90 -12.27 -1.15
C VAL A 3 -7.21 -11.27 -2.09
N PRO A 4 -7.89 -10.58 -3.02
CA PRO A 4 -7.25 -9.58 -3.89
C PRO A 4 -6.66 -8.41 -3.09
N PHE A 5 -7.30 -7.97 -2.02
CA PHE A 5 -6.78 -6.92 -1.15
C PHE A 5 -5.48 -7.37 -0.45
N LEU A 6 -5.43 -8.59 0.06
CA LEU A 6 -4.24 -9.14 0.73
C LEU A 6 -3.05 -9.27 -0.24
N ILE A 7 -3.28 -9.76 -1.46
CA ILE A 7 -2.26 -9.84 -2.52
C ILE A 7 -1.68 -8.45 -2.81
N MET A 8 -2.53 -7.47 -2.87
CA MET A 8 -2.16 -6.10 -3.19
C MET A 8 -1.36 -5.42 -2.07
N VAL A 9 -1.72 -5.67 -0.80
CA VAL A 9 -0.95 -5.21 0.36
C VAL A 9 0.44 -5.84 0.37
N ILE A 10 0.55 -7.15 0.10
CA ILE A 10 1.84 -7.85 0.01
C ILE A 10 2.69 -7.24 -1.12
N TYR A 11 2.10 -6.97 -2.28
CA TYR A 11 2.79 -6.32 -3.39
C TYR A 11 3.32 -4.93 -3.01
N LEU A 12 2.52 -4.12 -2.30
CA LEU A 12 2.95 -2.78 -1.86
C LEU A 12 4.10 -2.87 -0.84
N ILE A 13 4.02 -3.78 0.12
CA ILE A 13 5.09 -4.02 1.10
C ILE A 13 6.39 -4.42 0.38
N TYR A 14 6.30 -5.32 -0.59
CA TYR A 14 7.46 -5.73 -1.40
C TYR A 14 8.04 -4.55 -2.19
N ALA A 15 7.19 -3.74 -2.83
CA ALA A 15 7.63 -2.56 -3.58
C ALA A 15 8.32 -1.51 -2.68
N LEU A 16 7.77 -1.24 -1.49
CA LEU A 16 8.37 -0.34 -0.50
C LEU A 16 9.70 -0.87 0.02
N HIS A 17 9.80 -2.17 0.29
CA HIS A 17 11.04 -2.79 0.73
C HIS A 17 12.13 -2.70 -0.36
N SER A 18 11.78 -3.03 -1.60
CA SER A 18 12.69 -2.90 -2.76
C SER A 18 13.17 -1.46 -2.95
N TYR A 19 12.27 -0.49 -2.87
CA TYR A 19 12.61 0.93 -2.92
C TYR A 19 13.58 1.32 -1.80
N SER A 20 13.27 0.95 -0.54
CA SER A 20 14.11 1.28 0.61
C SER A 20 15.53 0.75 0.47
N ASN A 21 15.69 -0.48 -0.05
CA ASN A 21 17.01 -1.07 -0.26
C ASN A 21 17.79 -0.36 -1.38
N ALA A 22 17.13 -0.06 -2.50
CA ALA A 22 17.75 0.68 -3.60
C ALA A 22 18.15 2.10 -3.16
N TYR A 23 17.27 2.81 -2.47
CA TYR A 23 17.55 4.13 -1.93
C TYR A 23 18.75 4.14 -0.98
N LYS A 24 18.79 3.19 -0.01
CA LYS A 24 19.93 3.07 0.92
C LYS A 24 21.24 2.78 0.20
N ALA A 25 21.21 1.94 -0.82
CA ALA A 25 22.41 1.64 -1.61
C ALA A 25 22.94 2.90 -2.32
N ILE A 26 22.05 3.67 -2.98
CA ILE A 26 22.42 4.91 -3.67
C ILE A 26 22.98 5.94 -2.67
N VAL A 27 22.30 6.16 -1.54
CA VAL A 27 22.75 7.10 -0.51
C VAL A 27 24.11 6.70 0.06
N ASN A 28 24.34 5.41 0.31
CA ASN A 28 25.62 4.92 0.77
C ASN A 28 26.74 5.18 -0.26
N ASN A 29 26.48 4.91 -1.54
CA ASN A 29 27.41 5.17 -2.63
C ASN A 29 27.74 6.65 -2.75
N MET A 30 26.73 7.52 -2.62
CA MET A 30 26.93 8.99 -2.62
C MET A 30 27.77 9.44 -1.41
N THR A 31 27.53 8.86 -0.23
CA THR A 31 28.30 9.20 0.99
C THR A 31 29.78 8.86 0.80
N VAL A 32 30.08 7.67 0.28
CA VAL A 32 31.46 7.28 -0.04
C VAL A 32 32.07 8.27 -1.03
N ALA A 33 31.40 8.54 -2.15
CA ALA A 33 31.89 9.46 -3.17
C ALA A 33 32.10 10.89 -2.60
N ASN A 34 31.17 11.38 -1.78
CA ASN A 34 31.27 12.72 -1.21
C ASN A 34 32.44 12.89 -0.24
N ASN A 35 32.80 11.86 0.50
CA ASN A 35 33.99 11.92 1.39
C ASN A 35 35.25 12.18 0.59
N TYR A 36 35.42 11.54 -0.58
CA TYR A 36 36.56 11.83 -1.47
C TYR A 36 36.41 13.18 -2.18
N ASN A 37 35.21 13.57 -2.58
CA ASN A 37 34.96 14.86 -3.24
C ASN A 37 35.37 16.08 -2.37
N LEU A 38 35.27 15.95 -1.04
CA LEU A 38 35.59 17.05 -0.13
C LEU A 38 37.08 17.22 0.10
N ASN A 39 37.85 16.15 0.20
CA ASN A 39 39.20 16.20 0.74
C ASN A 39 40.29 15.83 -0.27
N PHE A 40 39.99 14.92 -1.21
CA PHE A 40 41.02 14.32 -2.07
C PHE A 40 41.87 15.33 -2.81
N LYS A 41 41.24 16.36 -3.44
CA LYS A 41 41.98 17.34 -4.23
C LYS A 41 42.95 18.13 -3.35
N GLU A 42 42.48 18.70 -2.24
CA GLU A 42 43.26 19.53 -1.35
C GLU A 42 44.45 18.75 -0.73
N GLU A 43 44.16 17.54 -0.20
CA GLU A 43 45.17 16.70 0.41
C GLU A 43 46.23 16.23 -0.63
N MET A 44 45.81 15.87 -1.85
CA MET A 44 46.73 15.48 -2.93
C MET A 44 47.59 16.63 -3.41
N ASP A 45 46.97 17.79 -3.67
CA ASP A 45 47.67 18.98 -4.16
C ASP A 45 48.70 19.46 -3.12
N GLU A 46 48.35 19.47 -1.82
CA GLU A 46 49.27 19.88 -0.75
C GLU A 46 50.42 18.88 -0.58
N SER A 47 50.11 17.57 -0.58
CA SER A 47 51.14 16.53 -0.43
C SER A 47 52.14 16.57 -1.57
N LEU A 48 51.70 16.71 -2.82
CA LEU A 48 52.58 16.82 -3.98
C LEU A 48 53.37 18.14 -4.01
N TYR A 49 52.78 19.26 -3.60
CA TYR A 49 53.48 20.52 -3.45
C TYR A 49 54.64 20.40 -2.45
N LYS A 50 54.41 19.81 -1.26
CA LYS A 50 55.43 19.61 -0.23
C LYS A 50 56.58 18.69 -0.71
N LEU A 51 56.24 17.67 -1.50
CA LEU A 51 57.26 16.81 -2.16
C LEU A 51 58.13 17.60 -3.14
N VAL A 52 57.52 18.41 -4.00
CA VAL A 52 58.23 19.16 -5.04
C VAL A 52 59.13 20.25 -4.43
N VAL A 53 58.66 20.94 -3.37
CA VAL A 53 59.51 21.95 -2.69
C VAL A 53 60.58 21.31 -1.77
N GLY A 54 60.62 19.99 -1.66
CA GLY A 54 61.62 19.26 -0.87
C GLY A 54 61.44 19.32 0.64
N SER A 55 60.23 19.69 1.12
CA SER A 55 59.91 19.73 2.54
C SER A 55 59.80 18.30 3.12
N VAL A 56 59.34 17.35 2.32
CA VAL A 56 59.16 15.92 2.65
C VAL A 56 59.63 15.04 1.49
N THR A 57 59.80 13.75 1.75
CA THR A 57 60.06 12.73 0.70
C THR A 57 58.85 11.79 0.57
N PHE A 58 58.81 10.97 -0.49
CA PHE A 58 57.73 9.94 -0.66
C PHE A 58 57.71 8.92 0.49
N GLU A 59 58.84 8.73 1.19
CA GLU A 59 58.93 7.83 2.35
C GLU A 59 58.40 8.48 3.63
N THR A 60 58.52 9.80 3.78
CA THR A 60 58.23 10.53 5.04
C THR A 60 56.95 11.34 4.99
N VAL A 61 56.34 11.57 3.82
CA VAL A 61 55.17 12.44 3.63
C VAL A 61 53.95 11.95 4.49
N GLY A 62 53.79 10.67 4.73
CA GLY A 62 52.74 10.13 5.56
C GLY A 62 52.98 10.20 7.08
N GLU A 63 54.15 10.66 7.52
CA GLU A 63 54.50 10.88 8.93
C GLU A 63 54.19 12.30 9.39
N GLU A 64 53.97 13.23 8.46
CA GLU A 64 53.65 14.64 8.77
C GLU A 64 52.12 14.80 8.92
N GLU A 65 51.70 15.51 9.98
CA GLU A 65 50.28 15.71 10.29
C GLU A 65 49.57 16.46 9.16
N GLY A 66 48.51 15.90 8.64
CA GLY A 66 47.68 16.45 7.55
C GLY A 66 48.17 16.09 6.14
N LEU A 67 49.29 15.40 5.98
CA LEU A 67 49.78 14.93 4.67
C LEU A 67 49.57 13.42 4.51
N GLN A 68 49.34 12.97 3.28
CA GLN A 68 49.23 11.57 2.92
C GLN A 68 50.12 11.20 1.76
N ASN A 69 50.53 9.93 1.68
CA ASN A 69 51.29 9.46 0.54
C ASN A 69 50.40 9.46 -0.72
N PRO A 70 50.78 10.20 -1.80
CA PRO A 70 49.98 10.28 -3.02
C PRO A 70 49.61 8.93 -3.64
N TYR A 71 50.48 7.93 -3.61
CA TYR A 71 50.18 6.57 -4.09
C TYR A 71 49.13 5.88 -3.22
N GLY A 72 49.21 6.06 -1.91
CA GLY A 72 48.19 5.54 -0.99
C GLY A 72 46.82 6.15 -1.26
N MET A 73 46.77 7.47 -1.46
CA MET A 73 45.51 8.18 -1.80
C MET A 73 44.94 7.70 -3.14
N ILE A 74 45.76 7.49 -4.15
CA ILE A 74 45.34 6.96 -5.48
C ILE A 74 44.80 5.54 -5.37
N GLU A 75 45.50 4.67 -4.63
CA GLU A 75 45.07 3.29 -4.45
C GLU A 75 43.76 3.19 -3.66
N ASP A 76 43.60 3.99 -2.59
CA ASP A 76 42.35 4.05 -1.82
C ASP A 76 41.18 4.52 -2.70
N LEU A 77 41.40 5.60 -3.49
CA LEU A 77 40.42 6.12 -4.43
C LEU A 77 40.06 5.04 -5.48
N ARG A 78 41.07 4.40 -6.09
CA ARG A 78 40.87 3.32 -7.06
C ARG A 78 40.08 2.15 -6.47
N SER A 79 40.43 1.72 -5.27
CA SER A 79 39.76 0.61 -4.58
C SER A 79 38.30 0.91 -4.30
N GLU A 80 37.99 2.07 -3.72
CA GLU A 80 36.63 2.43 -3.33
C GLU A 80 35.74 2.67 -4.56
N PHE A 81 36.21 3.45 -5.55
CA PHE A 81 35.44 3.66 -6.77
C PHE A 81 35.37 2.42 -7.67
N GLY A 82 36.35 1.52 -7.59
CA GLY A 82 36.28 0.20 -8.20
C GLY A 82 35.19 -0.69 -7.57
N LYS A 83 34.96 -0.59 -6.26
CA LYS A 83 33.82 -1.24 -5.59
C LYS A 83 32.50 -0.65 -6.06
N LEU A 84 32.41 0.72 -6.09
CA LEU A 84 31.21 1.42 -6.57
C LEU A 84 30.87 1.03 -8.01
N MET A 85 31.87 0.90 -8.90
CA MET A 85 31.66 0.51 -10.29
C MET A 85 31.07 -0.91 -10.44
N ARG A 86 31.37 -1.83 -9.52
CA ARG A 86 30.80 -3.19 -9.53
C ARG A 86 29.35 -3.24 -9.11
N ILE A 87 28.93 -2.37 -8.20
CA ILE A 87 27.57 -2.36 -7.63
C ILE A 87 26.63 -1.36 -8.31
N THR A 88 27.18 -0.36 -9.00
CA THR A 88 26.39 0.64 -9.74
C THR A 88 25.81 0.02 -11.00
N THR A 89 24.48 -0.01 -11.09
CA THR A 89 23.72 -0.59 -12.22
C THR A 89 23.26 0.46 -13.22
N ASP A 90 23.15 1.71 -12.79
CA ASP A 90 22.74 2.83 -13.66
C ASP A 90 23.83 3.13 -14.70
N GLY A 91 23.43 3.19 -15.98
CA GLY A 91 24.35 3.35 -17.10
C GLY A 91 25.09 4.68 -17.14
N GLU A 92 24.40 5.78 -16.78
CA GLU A 92 25.01 7.13 -16.77
C GLU A 92 26.02 7.25 -15.63
N SER A 93 25.65 6.84 -14.43
CA SER A 93 26.56 6.81 -13.27
C SER A 93 27.78 5.93 -13.51
N ARG A 94 27.59 4.78 -14.17
CA ARG A 94 28.67 3.85 -14.49
C ARG A 94 29.64 4.44 -15.52
N ALA A 95 29.15 5.19 -16.49
CA ALA A 95 29.99 5.88 -17.48
C ALA A 95 30.93 6.91 -16.80
N TRP A 96 30.42 7.67 -15.85
CA TRP A 96 31.24 8.60 -15.07
C TRP A 96 32.30 7.90 -14.21
N LEU A 97 31.97 6.78 -13.60
CA LEU A 97 32.94 5.94 -12.89
C LEU A 97 34.04 5.42 -13.82
N GLN A 98 33.71 5.07 -15.07
CA GLN A 98 34.72 4.65 -16.06
C GLN A 98 35.65 5.79 -16.46
N ILE A 99 35.13 7.02 -16.58
CA ILE A 99 35.93 8.20 -16.84
C ILE A 99 36.81 8.49 -15.64
N LEU A 100 36.28 8.45 -14.43
CA LEU A 100 37.03 8.63 -13.20
C LEU A 100 38.20 7.67 -13.08
N MET A 101 37.97 6.36 -13.31
CA MET A 101 39.04 5.35 -13.25
C MET A 101 40.19 5.66 -14.22
N ARG A 102 39.88 6.10 -15.44
CA ARG A 102 40.93 6.51 -16.40
C ARG A 102 41.69 7.74 -15.97
N ASN A 103 41.01 8.71 -15.33
CA ASN A 103 41.65 9.90 -14.82
C ASN A 103 42.53 9.61 -13.60
N ILE A 104 42.13 8.64 -12.76
CA ILE A 104 42.96 8.13 -11.67
C ILE A 104 44.26 7.49 -12.22
N ASP A 105 44.16 6.67 -13.27
CA ASP A 105 45.34 6.05 -13.91
C ASP A 105 46.26 7.14 -14.50
N THR A 106 45.68 8.17 -15.15
CA THR A 106 46.45 9.28 -15.68
C THR A 106 47.11 10.12 -14.58
N LEU A 107 46.41 10.31 -13.44
CA LEU A 107 46.98 11.03 -12.29
C LEU A 107 48.17 10.28 -11.71
N GLU A 108 48.09 8.95 -11.60
CA GLU A 108 49.19 8.10 -11.16
C GLU A 108 50.42 8.25 -12.06
N ASP A 109 50.22 8.20 -13.40
CA ASP A 109 51.32 8.43 -14.37
C ASP A 109 51.98 9.80 -14.15
N ARG A 110 51.22 10.86 -13.83
CA ARG A 110 51.76 12.19 -13.55
C ARG A 110 52.52 12.24 -12.23
N VAL A 111 52.07 11.55 -11.19
CA VAL A 111 52.79 11.40 -9.93
C VAL A 111 54.10 10.65 -10.12
N ASP A 112 54.13 9.63 -10.97
CA ASP A 112 55.34 8.87 -11.35
C ASP A 112 56.33 9.77 -12.10
N ASP A 113 55.86 10.64 -13.00
CA ASP A 113 56.69 11.62 -13.68
C ASP A 113 57.37 12.58 -12.67
N ILE A 114 56.61 13.11 -11.68
CA ILE A 114 57.16 13.95 -10.61
C ILE A 114 58.21 13.20 -9.80
N ARG A 115 57.93 11.95 -9.40
CA ARG A 115 58.85 11.13 -8.63
C ARG A 115 60.16 10.92 -9.39
N THR A 116 60.06 10.57 -10.67
CA THR A 116 61.23 10.36 -11.53
C THR A 116 62.07 11.62 -11.67
N ASN A 117 61.42 12.78 -11.79
CA ASN A 117 62.08 14.08 -11.87
C ASN A 117 62.74 14.48 -10.55
N LEU A 118 62.15 14.14 -9.39
CA LEU A 118 62.77 14.44 -8.08
C LEU A 118 64.04 13.58 -7.83
N GLU A 119 64.11 12.41 -8.39
CA GLU A 119 65.30 11.55 -8.35
C GLU A 119 66.43 12.06 -9.28
N ALA A 120 66.11 12.89 -10.29
CA ALA A 120 67.07 13.51 -11.21
C ALA A 120 67.45 14.89 -10.70
N GLU A 121 68.74 15.13 -10.41
CA GLU A 121 69.28 16.44 -10.00
C GLU A 121 68.92 17.57 -11.02
N ASN A 122 68.36 18.72 -10.58
CA ASN A 122 67.96 19.89 -11.37
C ASN A 122 66.56 19.94 -11.98
N SER A 123 65.55 19.36 -11.38
CA SER A 123 64.17 19.30 -11.93
C SER A 123 63.14 20.19 -11.22
N TYR A 124 63.54 21.09 -10.28
CA TYR A 124 62.63 21.91 -9.48
C TYR A 124 61.62 22.73 -10.33
N ASP A 125 62.13 23.56 -11.25
CA ASP A 125 61.29 24.41 -12.10
C ASP A 125 60.33 23.58 -12.97
N MET A 126 60.82 22.46 -13.49
CA MET A 126 60.01 21.53 -14.28
C MET A 126 58.91 20.86 -13.44
N ASN A 127 59.18 20.49 -12.19
CA ASN A 127 58.17 19.90 -11.31
C ASN A 127 57.10 20.92 -10.85
N ILE A 128 57.51 22.20 -10.62
CA ILE A 128 56.54 23.29 -10.36
C ILE A 128 55.62 23.48 -11.59
N GLU A 129 56.17 23.52 -12.78
CA GLU A 129 55.39 23.58 -14.02
C GLU A 129 54.46 22.37 -14.20
N MET A 130 54.90 21.19 -13.83
CA MET A 130 54.06 19.98 -13.85
C MET A 130 52.94 20.01 -12.81
N LEU A 131 53.17 20.58 -11.61
CA LEU A 131 52.11 20.79 -10.65
C LEU A 131 51.00 21.68 -11.23
N ASP A 132 51.39 22.84 -11.76
CA ASP A 132 50.44 23.85 -12.26
C ASP A 132 49.69 23.37 -13.52
N ASN A 133 50.40 22.81 -14.49
CA ASN A 133 49.87 22.50 -15.82
C ASN A 133 49.29 21.09 -15.95
N ASN A 134 49.62 20.16 -15.04
CA ASN A 134 49.19 18.78 -15.14
C ASN A 134 48.48 18.31 -13.87
N ILE A 135 49.11 18.37 -12.70
CA ILE A 135 48.57 17.77 -11.47
C ILE A 135 47.29 18.47 -11.00
N TYR A 136 47.32 19.81 -10.82
CA TYR A 136 46.14 20.55 -10.33
C TYR A 136 44.96 20.43 -11.29
N ILE A 137 45.20 20.31 -12.60
CA ILE A 137 44.19 20.07 -13.60
C ILE A 137 43.63 18.63 -13.45
N MET A 138 44.51 17.65 -13.22
CA MET A 138 44.06 16.24 -13.08
C MET A 138 43.29 16.00 -11.77
N THR A 139 43.72 16.59 -10.64
CA THR A 139 43.01 16.50 -9.37
C THR A 139 41.64 17.18 -9.45
N GLU A 140 41.53 18.32 -10.15
CA GLU A 140 40.27 19.00 -10.45
C GLU A 140 39.36 18.12 -11.33
N LEU A 141 39.88 17.50 -12.39
CA LEU A 141 39.11 16.57 -13.23
C LEU A 141 38.63 15.35 -12.44
N VAL A 142 39.43 14.79 -11.55
CA VAL A 142 39.03 13.72 -10.66
C VAL A 142 37.85 14.17 -9.77
N GLN A 143 37.96 15.34 -9.14
CA GLN A 143 36.92 15.95 -8.32
C GLN A 143 35.61 16.17 -9.11
N ASP A 144 35.72 16.76 -10.32
CA ASP A 144 34.57 17.00 -11.20
C ASP A 144 33.88 15.70 -11.62
N ASN A 145 34.63 14.63 -11.87
CA ASN A 145 34.06 13.32 -12.19
C ASN A 145 33.33 12.68 -10.99
N ILE A 146 33.90 12.84 -9.78
CA ILE A 146 33.24 12.41 -8.54
C ILE A 146 31.92 13.19 -8.35
N GLN A 147 31.96 14.51 -8.55
CA GLN A 147 30.79 15.38 -8.46
C GLN A 147 29.72 15.00 -9.51
N SER A 148 30.15 14.72 -10.74
CA SER A 148 29.25 14.23 -11.80
C SER A 148 28.62 12.88 -11.45
N TYR A 149 29.38 11.95 -10.90
CA TYR A 149 28.84 10.68 -10.38
C TYR A 149 27.79 10.92 -9.31
N ILE A 150 28.06 11.78 -8.32
CA ILE A 150 27.09 12.15 -7.26
C ILE A 150 25.82 12.76 -7.85
N TYR A 151 25.95 13.63 -8.84
CA TYR A 151 24.82 14.25 -9.54
C TYR A 151 23.92 13.19 -10.21
N TYR A 152 24.51 12.24 -10.94
CA TYR A 152 23.73 11.18 -11.59
C TYR A 152 23.13 10.18 -10.60
N GLN A 153 23.79 9.91 -9.47
CA GLN A 153 23.19 9.14 -8.37
C GLN A 153 21.98 9.87 -7.77
N THR A 154 22.05 11.21 -7.62
CA THR A 154 20.91 12.03 -7.17
C THR A 154 19.74 11.94 -8.16
N LYS A 155 20.02 12.02 -9.46
CA LYS A 155 19.01 11.85 -10.51
C LYS A 155 18.38 10.45 -10.50
N SER A 156 19.17 9.43 -10.16
CA SER A 156 18.65 8.06 -9.98
C SER A 156 17.70 7.95 -8.79
N ILE A 157 17.95 8.66 -7.68
CA ILE A 157 17.01 8.78 -6.55
C ILE A 157 15.71 9.44 -6.98
N GLU A 158 15.78 10.51 -7.76
CA GLU A 158 14.60 11.20 -8.28
C GLU A 158 13.73 10.27 -9.14
N HIS A 159 14.34 9.55 -10.08
CA HIS A 159 13.65 8.53 -10.88
C HIS A 159 13.01 7.42 -10.03
N LEU A 160 13.76 6.92 -9.05
CA LEU A 160 13.27 5.89 -8.14
C LEU A 160 12.05 6.39 -7.33
N THR A 161 12.11 7.65 -6.89
CA THR A 161 11.01 8.30 -6.15
C THR A 161 9.77 8.49 -7.03
N GLN A 162 9.95 8.91 -8.28
CA GLN A 162 8.84 9.03 -9.24
C GLN A 162 8.18 7.68 -9.49
N GLN A 163 8.96 6.62 -9.73
CA GLN A 163 8.42 5.26 -9.93
C GLN A 163 7.63 4.77 -8.70
N LEU A 164 8.11 5.05 -7.49
CA LEU A 164 7.38 4.71 -6.27
C LEU A 164 6.06 5.48 -6.19
N ASN A 165 6.08 6.78 -6.48
CA ASN A 165 4.91 7.64 -6.43
C ASN A 165 3.83 7.17 -7.41
N ASP A 166 4.20 6.81 -8.63
CA ASP A 166 3.30 6.26 -9.66
C ASP A 166 2.67 4.92 -9.20
N ARG A 167 3.47 4.04 -8.57
CA ARG A 167 2.96 2.78 -8.01
C ARG A 167 2.00 3.01 -6.86
N VAL A 168 2.31 3.94 -5.95
CA VAL A 168 1.44 4.31 -4.83
C VAL A 168 0.15 4.95 -5.33
N HIS A 169 0.23 5.82 -6.34
CA HIS A 169 -0.96 6.44 -6.96
C HIS A 169 -1.88 5.38 -7.58
N THR A 170 -1.33 4.49 -8.40
CA THR A 170 -2.08 3.38 -9.00
C THR A 170 -2.72 2.49 -7.93
N PHE A 171 -1.97 2.18 -6.87
CA PHE A 171 -2.49 1.43 -5.71
C PHE A 171 -3.68 2.15 -5.06
N THR A 172 -3.55 3.46 -4.81
CA THR A 172 -4.60 4.26 -4.17
C THR A 172 -5.88 4.30 -5.02
N LEU A 173 -5.75 4.48 -6.33
CA LEU A 173 -6.89 4.44 -7.25
C LEU A 173 -7.60 3.08 -7.22
N PHE A 174 -6.84 2.00 -7.26
CA PHE A 174 -7.42 0.65 -7.21
C PHE A 174 -8.13 0.39 -5.88
N CYS A 175 -7.55 0.78 -4.75
CA CYS A 175 -8.19 0.71 -3.44
C CYS A 175 -9.50 1.50 -3.41
N GLY A 176 -9.53 2.69 -3.99
CA GLY A 176 -10.73 3.52 -4.10
C GLY A 176 -11.85 2.84 -4.89
N VAL A 177 -11.52 2.26 -6.05
CA VAL A 177 -12.48 1.50 -6.87
C VAL A 177 -13.01 0.28 -6.13
N LEU A 178 -12.11 -0.49 -5.48
CA LEU A 178 -12.49 -1.68 -4.71
C LEU A 178 -13.44 -1.32 -3.56
N LEU A 179 -13.15 -0.23 -2.84
CA LEU A 179 -13.98 0.27 -1.75
C LEU A 179 -15.37 0.70 -2.26
N ALA A 180 -15.43 1.41 -3.39
CA ALA A 180 -16.68 1.82 -4.01
C ALA A 180 -17.54 0.60 -4.41
N LEU A 181 -16.94 -0.42 -5.01
CA LEU A 181 -17.62 -1.68 -5.35
C LEU A 181 -18.15 -2.40 -4.09
N LEU A 182 -17.37 -2.39 -3.01
CA LEU A 182 -17.79 -3.00 -1.74
C LEU A 182 -18.99 -2.27 -1.15
N VAL A 183 -19.01 -0.95 -1.17
CA VAL A 183 -20.15 -0.14 -0.71
C VAL A 183 -21.41 -0.45 -1.53
N VAL A 184 -21.29 -0.49 -2.86
CA VAL A 184 -22.42 -0.85 -3.75
C VAL A 184 -22.92 -2.26 -3.43
N MET A 185 -22.03 -3.23 -3.25
CA MET A 185 -22.38 -4.59 -2.89
C MET A 185 -23.15 -4.67 -1.56
N VAL A 186 -22.72 -3.92 -0.53
CA VAL A 186 -23.40 -3.85 0.77
C VAL A 186 -24.81 -3.28 0.62
N ILE A 187 -24.97 -2.21 -0.17
CA ILE A 187 -26.28 -1.60 -0.45
C ILE A 187 -27.22 -2.61 -1.12
N VAL A 188 -26.73 -3.32 -2.15
CA VAL A 188 -27.53 -4.33 -2.86
C VAL A 188 -27.93 -5.48 -1.93
N LEU A 189 -26.98 -6.00 -1.14
CA LEU A 189 -27.27 -7.05 -0.16
C LEU A 189 -28.32 -6.60 0.88
N THR A 190 -28.19 -5.36 1.38
CA THR A 190 -29.14 -4.79 2.32
C THR A 190 -30.53 -4.69 1.70
N MET A 191 -30.65 -4.23 0.43
CA MET A 191 -31.93 -4.17 -0.28
C MET A 191 -32.54 -5.57 -0.47
N MET A 192 -31.72 -6.58 -0.80
CA MET A 192 -32.18 -7.97 -0.93
C MET A 192 -32.71 -8.52 0.40
N ILE A 193 -32.04 -8.27 1.51
CA ILE A 193 -32.48 -8.72 2.86
C ILE A 193 -33.76 -8.01 3.25
N VAL A 194 -33.87 -6.71 3.02
CA VAL A 194 -35.09 -5.94 3.34
C VAL A 194 -36.26 -6.46 2.51
N ALA A 195 -36.11 -6.67 1.21
CA ALA A 195 -37.17 -7.13 0.32
C ALA A 195 -37.55 -8.58 0.54
N GLY A 196 -36.57 -9.49 0.74
CA GLY A 196 -36.79 -10.92 0.86
C GLY A 196 -37.14 -11.40 2.26
N ILE A 197 -36.75 -10.70 3.31
CA ILE A 197 -36.94 -11.17 4.69
C ILE A 197 -37.74 -10.18 5.52
N ILE A 198 -37.31 -8.92 5.60
CA ILE A 198 -37.89 -7.97 6.56
C ILE A 198 -39.34 -7.61 6.21
N LYS A 199 -39.61 -7.26 4.94
CA LYS A 199 -40.96 -6.90 4.49
C LYS A 199 -41.95 -8.04 4.67
N PRO A 200 -41.68 -9.29 4.18
CA PRO A 200 -42.62 -10.41 4.40
C PRO A 200 -42.87 -10.73 5.87
N ILE A 201 -41.85 -10.65 6.73
CA ILE A 201 -42.04 -10.86 8.18
C ILE A 201 -42.94 -9.77 8.78
N GLN A 202 -42.82 -8.52 8.35
CA GLN A 202 -43.68 -7.43 8.79
C GLN A 202 -45.14 -7.66 8.35
N GLU A 203 -45.36 -8.11 7.11
CA GLU A 203 -46.69 -8.48 6.59
C GLU A 203 -47.31 -9.61 7.39
N LEU A 204 -46.54 -10.69 7.65
CA LEU A 204 -46.97 -11.78 8.53
C LEU A 204 -47.38 -11.31 9.93
N SER A 205 -46.57 -10.44 10.53
CA SER A 205 -46.86 -9.85 11.84
C SER A 205 -48.17 -9.04 11.81
N GLN A 206 -48.42 -8.29 10.74
CA GLN A 206 -49.64 -7.51 10.56
C GLN A 206 -50.86 -8.40 10.40
N VAL A 207 -50.78 -9.44 9.56
CA VAL A 207 -51.85 -10.43 9.36
C VAL A 207 -52.16 -11.16 10.67
N THR A 208 -51.16 -11.63 11.40
CA THR A 208 -51.31 -12.27 12.70
C THR A 208 -52.05 -11.34 13.70
N ARG A 209 -51.76 -10.06 13.68
CA ARG A 209 -52.44 -9.06 14.49
C ARG A 209 -53.91 -8.89 14.08
N GLN A 210 -54.26 -8.88 12.80
CA GLN A 210 -55.63 -8.81 12.31
C GLN A 210 -56.42 -10.08 12.74
N ILE A 211 -55.82 -11.27 12.63
CA ILE A 211 -56.40 -12.52 13.11
C ILE A 211 -56.71 -12.43 14.61
N SER A 212 -55.77 -11.93 15.41
CA SER A 212 -55.96 -11.75 16.87
C SER A 212 -57.08 -10.78 17.24
N GLN A 213 -57.43 -9.86 16.34
CA GLN A 213 -58.57 -8.95 16.49
C GLN A 213 -59.92 -9.50 15.98
N GLY A 214 -59.90 -10.74 15.48
CA GLY A 214 -61.08 -11.46 15.02
C GLY A 214 -61.35 -11.39 13.51
N ASP A 215 -60.45 -10.81 12.73
CA ASP A 215 -60.53 -10.82 11.29
C ASP A 215 -59.86 -12.12 10.76
N PHE A 216 -60.63 -13.17 10.67
CA PHE A 216 -60.17 -14.48 10.15
C PHE A 216 -60.17 -14.53 8.61
N SER A 217 -60.51 -13.47 7.91
CA SER A 217 -60.43 -13.38 6.44
C SER A 217 -59.05 -12.93 5.94
N ALA A 218 -58.24 -12.35 6.82
CA ALA A 218 -56.87 -11.89 6.50
C ALA A 218 -56.00 -13.07 6.09
N ARG A 219 -55.19 -12.89 5.02
CA ARG A 219 -54.23 -13.89 4.50
C ARG A 219 -52.92 -13.23 4.23
N ALA A 220 -51.83 -13.90 4.62
CA ALA A 220 -50.47 -13.50 4.31
C ALA A 220 -50.13 -13.89 2.86
N ARG A 221 -49.50 -12.99 2.12
CA ARG A 221 -48.99 -13.25 0.79
C ARG A 221 -47.47 -13.04 0.79
N THR A 222 -46.74 -13.96 0.19
CA THR A 222 -45.29 -13.84 0.01
C THR A 222 -44.96 -14.24 -1.41
N ASP A 223 -44.08 -13.50 -2.03
CA ASP A 223 -43.56 -13.81 -3.38
C ASP A 223 -42.24 -14.61 -3.31
N THR A 224 -41.82 -15.03 -2.10
CA THR A 224 -40.64 -15.87 -1.86
C THR A 224 -40.99 -17.36 -1.97
N HIS A 225 -39.95 -18.18 -2.17
CA HIS A 225 -40.11 -19.68 -2.21
C HIS A 225 -39.20 -20.33 -1.17
N ASP A 226 -39.05 -19.69 -0.03
CA ASP A 226 -38.14 -20.04 1.05
C ASP A 226 -38.91 -20.35 2.36
N GLU A 227 -38.20 -20.38 3.47
CA GLU A 227 -38.77 -20.64 4.80
C GLU A 227 -39.82 -19.60 5.21
N VAL A 228 -39.73 -18.37 4.66
CA VAL A 228 -40.72 -17.31 4.92
C VAL A 228 -42.05 -17.62 4.22
N ALA A 229 -42.00 -18.15 3.00
CA ALA A 229 -43.19 -18.61 2.30
C ALA A 229 -43.87 -19.77 3.07
N GLN A 230 -43.07 -20.73 3.54
CA GLN A 230 -43.61 -21.86 4.33
C GLN A 230 -44.23 -21.38 5.64
N LEU A 231 -43.69 -20.35 6.27
CA LEU A 231 -44.28 -19.74 7.46
C LEU A 231 -45.61 -19.04 7.14
N ALA A 232 -45.68 -18.33 6.01
CA ALA A 232 -46.92 -17.70 5.55
C ALA A 232 -48.05 -18.73 5.30
N ASP A 233 -47.72 -19.85 4.64
CA ASP A 233 -48.66 -20.92 4.40
C ASP A 233 -49.16 -21.55 5.71
N SER A 234 -48.26 -21.72 6.68
CA SER A 234 -48.61 -22.23 8.01
C SER A 234 -49.56 -21.28 8.75
N VAL A 235 -49.32 -19.98 8.69
CA VAL A 235 -50.23 -18.97 9.28
C VAL A 235 -51.56 -18.95 8.56
N ASN A 236 -51.61 -19.06 7.24
CA ASN A 236 -52.84 -19.11 6.47
C ASN A 236 -53.67 -20.36 6.80
N SER A 237 -53.04 -21.55 6.91
CA SER A 237 -53.71 -22.81 7.31
C SER A 237 -54.27 -22.77 8.73
N MET A 238 -53.52 -22.15 9.66
CA MET A 238 -53.99 -21.89 11.03
C MET A 238 -55.23 -20.99 11.02
N THR A 239 -55.21 -19.93 10.20
CA THR A 239 -56.30 -18.95 10.08
C THR A 239 -57.55 -19.62 9.53
N GLU A 240 -57.47 -20.50 8.53
CA GLU A 240 -58.59 -21.28 7.96
C GLU A 240 -59.20 -22.17 9.02
N SER A 241 -58.37 -22.86 9.80
CA SER A 241 -58.86 -23.73 10.90
C SER A 241 -59.60 -22.92 11.97
N LEU A 242 -59.12 -21.73 12.32
CA LEU A 242 -59.77 -20.82 13.26
C LEU A 242 -61.09 -20.29 12.72
N GLU A 243 -61.18 -19.93 11.44
CA GLU A 243 -62.39 -19.48 10.78
C GLU A 243 -63.48 -20.55 10.81
N GLU A 244 -63.13 -21.83 10.51
CA GLU A 244 -64.01 -22.97 10.58
C GLU A 244 -64.53 -23.22 12.02
N LEU A 245 -63.62 -23.18 13.01
CA LEU A 245 -63.99 -23.36 14.43
C LEU A 245 -64.97 -22.29 14.92
N VAL A 246 -64.67 -21.02 14.60
CA VAL A 246 -65.55 -19.88 14.97
C VAL A 246 -66.90 -19.98 14.26
N GLY A 247 -66.91 -20.47 12.99
CA GLY A 247 -68.13 -20.74 12.25
C GLY A 247 -69.00 -21.82 12.93
N LYS A 248 -68.39 -22.95 13.34
CA LYS A 248 -69.09 -24.02 14.10
C LYS A 248 -69.62 -23.53 15.42
N ILE A 249 -68.85 -22.75 16.20
CA ILE A 249 -69.30 -22.21 17.48
C ILE A 249 -70.56 -21.31 17.26
N LYS A 250 -70.56 -20.43 16.27
CA LYS A 250 -71.69 -19.58 15.93
C LYS A 250 -72.93 -20.39 15.51
N GLU A 251 -72.71 -21.47 14.75
CA GLU A 251 -73.82 -22.37 14.35
C GLU A 251 -74.42 -23.12 15.58
N ASP A 252 -73.53 -23.60 16.44
CA ASP A 252 -73.98 -24.33 17.65
C ASP A 252 -74.69 -23.36 18.63
N GLU A 253 -74.20 -22.10 18.79
CA GLU A 253 -74.96 -21.11 19.56
C GLU A 253 -76.30 -20.79 18.96
N ARG A 254 -76.43 -20.72 17.63
CA ARG A 254 -77.74 -20.52 16.98
C ARG A 254 -78.63 -21.72 17.22
N LYS A 255 -78.14 -22.97 17.12
CA LYS A 255 -78.93 -24.17 17.42
C LYS A 255 -79.37 -24.20 18.87
N MET A 256 -78.48 -23.89 19.82
CA MET A 256 -78.83 -23.82 21.24
C MET A 256 -79.92 -22.76 21.48
N ARG A 257 -79.73 -21.54 20.93
CA ARG A 257 -80.74 -20.49 21.06
C ARG A 257 -82.08 -20.85 20.47
N HIS A 258 -82.11 -21.56 19.33
CA HIS A 258 -83.40 -22.13 18.78
C HIS A 258 -83.98 -23.20 19.64
N ALA A 259 -83.16 -24.07 20.26
CA ALA A 259 -83.67 -25.12 21.19
C ALA A 259 -84.27 -24.49 22.46
N ASP A 260 -83.56 -23.45 23.03
CA ASP A 260 -84.05 -22.69 24.19
C ASP A 260 -85.40 -21.97 23.90
N LEU A 261 -85.53 -21.38 22.71
CA LEU A 261 -86.79 -20.76 22.28
C LEU A 261 -87.93 -21.76 22.13
N ARG A 262 -87.62 -22.99 21.61
CA ARG A 262 -88.59 -24.07 21.54
C ARG A 262 -89.02 -24.52 22.92
N LEU A 263 -88.10 -24.77 23.84
CA LEU A 263 -88.38 -25.11 25.21
C LEU A 263 -89.29 -24.10 25.90
N LEU A 264 -88.95 -22.80 25.69
CA LEU A 264 -89.84 -21.73 26.22
C LEU A 264 -91.22 -21.70 25.58
N GLN A 265 -91.36 -21.99 24.28
CA GLN A 265 -92.66 -22.14 23.60
C GLN A 265 -93.45 -23.33 24.09
N GLU A 266 -92.82 -24.48 24.38
CA GLU A 266 -93.43 -25.64 24.93
C GLU A 266 -93.89 -25.48 26.41
N GLN A 267 -93.20 -24.66 27.19
CA GLN A 267 -93.62 -24.26 28.56
C GLN A 267 -94.80 -23.33 28.58
N ILE A 268 -95.11 -22.64 27.50
CA ILE A 268 -96.42 -21.94 27.34
C ILE A 268 -97.44 -23.00 26.97
N ASN A 269 -98.06 -23.60 27.99
CA ASN A 269 -99.07 -24.65 27.85
C ASN A 269 -100.19 -24.22 26.88
N PRO A 270 -100.23 -24.76 25.63
CA PRO A 270 -101.25 -24.35 24.65
C PRO A 270 -102.66 -24.50 25.15
N HIS A 271 -102.83 -25.44 26.10
CA HIS A 271 -104.14 -25.68 26.73
C HIS A 271 -104.57 -24.57 27.66
N PHE A 272 -103.66 -23.80 28.24
CA PHE A 272 -104.01 -22.60 29.08
C PHE A 272 -104.43 -21.45 28.20
N LEU A 273 -103.88 -21.24 27.03
CA LEU A 273 -104.31 -20.18 26.09
C LEU A 273 -105.66 -20.43 25.45
N TYR A 274 -105.97 -21.74 25.18
CA TYR A 274 -107.28 -22.11 24.66
C TYR A 274 -108.41 -21.95 25.72
N ASN A 275 -108.15 -22.22 27.01
CA ASN A 275 -109.15 -22.09 28.10
C ASN A 275 -109.34 -20.65 28.61
N THR A 276 -108.53 -19.66 28.20
CA THR A 276 -108.69 -18.24 28.60
C THR A 276 -109.29 -17.38 27.52
N LEU A 277 -109.63 -17.97 26.33
CA LEU A 277 -110.20 -17.22 25.19
C LEU A 277 -111.64 -17.62 24.87
N ASP A 278 -112.27 -18.58 25.65
CA ASP A 278 -113.70 -18.85 25.71
C ASP A 278 -114.31 -18.13 26.94
#